data_1e2f18184b788485defd78f0e4174825
#
_entry.id   1e2f18184b788485defd78f0e4174825
#
_cell.length_a   1.000
_cell.length_b   1.000
_cell.length_c   1.000
_cell.angle_alpha   90.00
_cell.angle_beta   90.00
_cell.angle_gamma   90.00
#
_symmetry.space_group_name_H-M   'P 1'
#
loop_
_entity.id
_entity.type
_entity.pdbx_description
1 polymer ?
#
loop_
_entity_poly.entity_id
_entity_poly.type
_entity_poly.pdbx_seq_one_letter_code
_entity_poly.pdbx_strand_id
1 'polypeptide(L)'
;MLEAKSPTKSPLTQPSKADGIWSLEYTTSDSILGRGGYERIGPILQMIDTKNLKAENSESIGFFGLKIPRKVTAELTPMTKSKVGVLFKVFSIGPIKFNAPSTFTGELDITYVDEDLRLSRGDKGNLFVLTRAG
;
A
#
# COMPACT_ATOMS: atom_id res chain seq x y z
N MET A 1 18.51 4.01 13.48
CA MET A 1 17.42 4.10 12.48
C MET A 1 16.05 4.01 13.15
N LEU A 2 15.11 4.76 12.63
CA LEU A 2 13.75 4.77 13.17
C LEU A 2 13.10 3.39 13.13
N GLU A 3 13.32 2.63 12.07
CA GLU A 3 12.75 1.29 11.93
C GLU A 3 13.13 0.35 13.08
N ALA A 4 14.36 0.47 13.57
CA ALA A 4 14.83 -0.35 14.70
C ALA A 4 14.17 0.05 16.02
N LYS A 5 13.53 1.21 16.06
CA LYS A 5 12.89 1.75 17.27
C LYS A 5 11.36 1.61 17.22
N SER A 6 10.84 0.75 16.36
CA SER A 6 9.39 0.56 16.24
C SER A 6 8.80 0.14 17.58
N PRO A 7 7.76 0.84 18.07
CA PRO A 7 7.04 0.43 19.28
C PRO A 7 6.24 -0.85 19.07
N THR A 8 5.94 -1.19 17.82
CA THR A 8 5.19 -2.39 17.45
C THR A 8 6.12 -3.35 16.73
N LYS A 9 6.66 -4.33 17.47
CA LYS A 9 7.62 -5.29 16.92
C LYS A 9 6.98 -6.40 16.09
N SER A 10 5.69 -6.64 16.28
CA SER A 10 4.95 -7.69 15.60
C SER A 10 3.64 -7.12 15.08
N PRO A 11 3.69 -6.23 14.05
CA PRO A 11 2.49 -5.49 13.61
C PRO A 11 1.35 -6.38 13.13
N LEU A 12 1.66 -7.54 12.54
CA LEU A 12 0.62 -8.44 12.05
C LEU A 12 -0.08 -9.23 13.17
N THR A 13 0.51 -9.28 14.36
CA THR A 13 -0.13 -9.88 15.54
C THR A 13 -0.85 -8.83 16.38
N GLN A 14 -0.79 -7.56 15.97
CA GLN A 14 -1.48 -6.44 16.59
C GLN A 14 -2.27 -5.69 15.51
N PRO A 15 -3.40 -6.27 15.06
CA PRO A 15 -4.14 -5.76 13.89
C PRO A 15 -4.52 -4.29 13.99
N SER A 16 -4.87 -3.82 15.19
CA SER A 16 -5.26 -2.41 15.37
C SER A 16 -4.13 -1.43 15.02
N LYS A 17 -2.88 -1.88 14.98
CA LYS A 17 -1.75 -1.02 14.62
C LYS A 17 -1.52 -0.97 13.12
N ALA A 18 -1.75 -2.09 12.42
CA ALA A 18 -1.54 -2.15 10.97
C ALA A 18 -2.80 -1.79 10.18
N ASP A 19 -3.97 -2.11 10.71
CA ASP A 19 -5.25 -1.87 10.04
C ASP A 19 -5.56 -0.38 9.92
N GLY A 20 -6.28 -0.03 8.88
CA GLY A 20 -6.77 1.31 8.67
C GLY A 20 -6.46 1.83 7.28
N ILE A 21 -6.67 3.13 7.11
CA ILE A 21 -6.39 3.84 5.88
C ILE A 21 -5.13 4.66 6.07
N TRP A 22 -4.16 4.46 5.18
CA TRP A 22 -2.86 5.10 5.23
C TRP A 22 -2.65 5.96 3.99
N SER A 23 -2.11 7.16 4.18
CA SER A 23 -1.75 8.05 3.08
C SER A 23 -0.25 7.93 2.82
N LEU A 24 0.13 7.65 1.56
CA LEU A 24 1.53 7.56 1.18
C LEU A 24 2.12 8.96 1.06
N GLU A 25 3.12 9.26 1.89
CA GLU A 25 3.77 10.57 1.92
C GLU A 25 5.08 10.58 1.13
N TYR A 26 5.80 9.45 1.09
CA TYR A 26 7.08 9.36 0.40
C TYR A 26 7.36 7.90 0.03
N THR A 27 8.00 7.71 -1.12
CA THR A 27 8.48 6.39 -1.55
C THR A 27 9.71 6.52 -2.45
N THR A 28 10.54 5.48 -2.46
CA THR A 28 11.65 5.35 -3.40
C THR A 28 11.27 4.52 -4.62
N SER A 29 10.02 4.03 -4.70
CA SER A 29 9.55 3.22 -5.83
C SER A 29 9.28 4.08 -7.05
N ASP A 30 10.00 3.87 -8.14
CA ASP A 30 9.83 4.62 -9.39
C ASP A 30 8.43 4.42 -10.00
N SER A 31 7.87 3.23 -9.88
CA SER A 31 6.52 2.96 -10.42
C SER A 31 5.45 3.79 -9.71
N ILE A 32 5.65 4.08 -8.42
CA ILE A 32 4.71 4.88 -7.63
C ILE A 32 4.97 6.38 -7.82
N LEU A 33 6.22 6.79 -8.08
CA LEU A 33 6.57 8.20 -8.28
C LEU A 33 5.97 8.82 -9.54
N GLY A 34 5.20 8.06 -10.30
CA GLY A 34 4.42 8.63 -11.40
C GLY A 34 5.21 8.91 -12.66
N ARG A 35 6.28 8.17 -12.90
CA ARG A 35 7.11 8.36 -14.10
C ARG A 35 6.47 7.80 -15.38
N GLY A 36 5.21 7.40 -15.30
CA GLY A 36 4.44 6.88 -16.42
C GLY A 36 3.67 7.91 -17.23
N GLY A 37 3.86 9.21 -16.97
CA GLY A 37 3.26 10.27 -17.76
C GLY A 37 1.88 10.74 -17.31
N TYR A 38 1.34 10.23 -16.23
CA TYR A 38 0.07 10.69 -15.67
C TYR A 38 0.29 11.66 -14.53
N GLU A 39 -0.54 12.70 -14.46
CA GLU A 39 -0.56 13.61 -13.33
C GLU A 39 -1.38 12.98 -12.20
N ARG A 40 -0.78 12.89 -11.02
CA ARG A 40 -1.49 12.38 -9.83
C ARG A 40 -2.23 13.53 -9.16
N ILE A 41 -3.51 13.29 -8.86
CA ILE A 41 -4.38 14.26 -8.21
C ILE A 41 -4.76 13.72 -6.84
N GLY A 42 -4.33 14.42 -5.77
CA GLY A 42 -4.61 14.01 -4.40
C GLY A 42 -3.70 12.90 -3.90
N PRO A 43 -3.98 12.38 -2.70
CA PRO A 43 -3.12 11.39 -2.06
C PRO A 43 -3.26 10.00 -2.66
N ILE A 44 -2.21 9.19 -2.49
CA ILE A 44 -2.30 7.75 -2.67
C ILE A 44 -2.70 7.17 -1.33
N LEU A 45 -3.82 6.46 -1.29
CA LEU A 45 -4.33 5.84 -0.08
C LEU A 45 -4.17 4.34 -0.14
N GLN A 46 -3.77 3.75 0.98
CA GLN A 46 -3.69 2.30 1.14
C GLN A 46 -4.54 1.88 2.33
N MET A 47 -5.51 1.03 2.07
CA MET A 47 -6.33 0.42 3.12
C MET A 47 -5.78 -0.96 3.42
N ILE A 48 -5.59 -1.27 4.70
CA ILE A 48 -5.16 -2.59 5.16
C ILE A 48 -6.20 -3.15 6.10
N ASP A 49 -6.61 -4.39 5.83
CA ASP A 49 -7.52 -5.16 6.66
C ASP A 49 -6.89 -6.52 6.94
N THR A 50 -6.23 -6.63 8.09
CA THR A 50 -5.54 -7.87 8.46
C THR A 50 -6.53 -8.97 8.89
N LYS A 51 -7.73 -8.60 9.31
CA LYS A 51 -8.75 -9.57 9.70
C LYS A 51 -9.22 -10.40 8.50
N ASN A 52 -9.45 -9.73 7.37
CA ASN A 52 -9.91 -10.38 6.14
C ASN A 52 -8.77 -10.63 5.16
N LEU A 53 -7.54 -10.29 5.55
CA LEU A 53 -6.32 -10.48 4.73
C LEU A 53 -6.44 -9.80 3.36
N LYS A 54 -6.85 -8.55 3.36
CA LYS A 54 -7.05 -7.76 2.14
C LYS A 54 -6.37 -6.40 2.25
N ALA A 55 -5.98 -5.87 1.10
CA ALA A 55 -5.49 -4.51 0.98
C ALA A 55 -6.02 -3.87 -0.29
N GLU A 56 -6.08 -2.55 -0.29
CA GLU A 56 -6.55 -1.80 -1.43
C GLU A 56 -5.73 -0.51 -1.54
N ASN A 57 -5.14 -0.29 -2.70
CA ASN A 57 -4.48 0.97 -3.01
C ASN A 57 -5.38 1.77 -3.93
N SER A 58 -5.58 3.04 -3.64
CA SER A 58 -6.41 3.93 -4.45
C SER A 58 -5.74 5.27 -4.65
N GLU A 59 -5.94 5.84 -5.83
CA GLU A 59 -5.45 7.18 -6.18
C GLU A 59 -6.35 7.77 -7.25
N SER A 60 -6.16 9.06 -7.55
CA SER A 60 -6.79 9.71 -8.68
C SER A 60 -5.72 10.24 -9.61
N ILE A 61 -5.94 10.09 -10.91
CA ILE A 61 -5.04 10.61 -11.94
C ILE A 61 -5.76 11.64 -12.79
N GLY A 62 -5.02 12.61 -13.30
CA GLY A 62 -5.53 13.60 -14.25
C GLY A 62 -5.30 13.14 -15.68
N PHE A 63 -6.35 13.18 -16.50
CA PHE A 63 -6.27 12.79 -17.90
C PHE A 63 -7.23 13.67 -18.70
N PHE A 64 -6.68 14.50 -19.60
CA PHE A 64 -7.46 15.43 -20.40
C PHE A 64 -8.41 16.32 -19.58
N GLY A 65 -7.91 16.80 -18.43
CA GLY A 65 -8.72 17.65 -17.54
C GLY A 65 -9.74 16.89 -16.70
N LEU A 66 -9.81 15.58 -16.81
CA LEU A 66 -10.72 14.75 -16.02
C LEU A 66 -9.97 14.10 -14.85
N LYS A 67 -10.66 13.94 -13.74
CA LYS A 67 -10.16 13.23 -12.57
C LYS A 67 -10.67 11.79 -12.64
N ILE A 68 -9.75 10.84 -12.80
CA ILE A 68 -10.09 9.43 -12.97
C ILE A 68 -9.59 8.64 -11.76
N PRO A 69 -10.48 7.93 -11.04
CA PRO A 69 -10.05 7.07 -9.94
C PRO A 69 -9.35 5.83 -10.46
N ARG A 70 -8.29 5.44 -9.77
CA ARG A 70 -7.55 4.22 -10.06
C ARG A 70 -7.38 3.44 -8.77
N LYS A 71 -7.60 2.12 -8.83
CA LYS A 71 -7.63 1.27 -7.65
C LYS A 71 -7.03 -0.09 -7.97
N VAL A 72 -6.33 -0.67 -7.01
CA VAL A 72 -5.89 -2.05 -7.08
C VAL A 72 -6.23 -2.74 -5.77
N THR A 73 -6.84 -3.93 -5.86
CA THR A 73 -7.14 -4.76 -4.71
C THR A 73 -6.18 -5.94 -4.65
N ALA A 74 -5.89 -6.39 -3.44
CA ALA A 74 -4.95 -7.48 -3.21
C ALA A 74 -5.39 -8.36 -2.04
N GLU A 75 -4.96 -9.62 -2.10
CA GLU A 75 -5.06 -10.52 -0.97
C GLU A 75 -3.70 -10.62 -0.28
N LEU A 76 -3.72 -10.74 1.04
CA LEU A 76 -2.51 -10.78 1.87
C LEU A 76 -2.31 -12.18 2.44
N THR A 77 -1.05 -12.63 2.45
CA THR A 77 -0.66 -13.89 3.07
C THR A 77 0.44 -13.59 4.09
N PRO A 78 0.16 -13.70 5.40
CA PRO A 78 1.18 -13.47 6.42
C PRO A 78 2.34 -14.47 6.25
N MET A 79 3.56 -13.94 6.22
CA MET A 79 4.79 -14.75 6.10
C MET A 79 5.58 -14.74 7.39
N THR A 80 5.66 -13.58 8.04
CA THR A 80 6.30 -13.41 9.34
C THR A 80 5.45 -12.49 10.19
N LYS A 81 5.95 -12.08 11.37
CA LYS A 81 5.25 -11.15 12.27
C LYS A 81 5.09 -9.75 11.67
N SER A 82 5.86 -9.41 10.64
CA SER A 82 5.86 -8.08 10.03
C SER A 82 5.69 -8.10 8.51
N LYS A 83 5.89 -9.25 7.86
CA LYS A 83 5.92 -9.37 6.40
C LYS A 83 4.71 -10.14 5.90
N VAL A 84 4.09 -9.62 4.84
CA VAL A 84 3.01 -10.29 4.11
C VAL A 84 3.40 -10.48 2.65
N GLY A 85 2.95 -11.58 2.07
CA GLY A 85 2.90 -11.75 0.62
C GLY A 85 1.67 -11.04 0.10
N VAL A 86 1.79 -10.41 -1.07
CA VAL A 86 0.72 -9.63 -1.70
C VAL A 86 0.40 -10.26 -3.04
N LEU A 87 -0.85 -10.66 -3.23
CA LEU A 87 -1.34 -11.16 -4.51
C LEU A 87 -2.34 -10.15 -5.06
N PHE A 88 -1.98 -9.47 -6.12
CA PHE A 88 -2.86 -8.50 -6.76
C PHE A 88 -4.00 -9.20 -7.47
N LYS A 89 -5.23 -8.73 -7.29
CA LYS A 89 -6.43 -9.40 -7.78
C LYS A 89 -7.14 -8.63 -8.88
N VAL A 90 -7.45 -7.36 -8.65
CA VAL A 90 -8.26 -6.56 -9.57
C VAL A 90 -7.66 -5.17 -9.71
N PHE A 91 -7.49 -4.74 -10.96
CA PHE A 91 -7.16 -3.36 -11.29
C PHE A 91 -8.40 -2.66 -11.81
N SER A 92 -8.61 -1.41 -11.38
CA SER A 92 -9.72 -0.57 -11.85
C SER A 92 -9.19 0.79 -12.31
N ILE A 93 -9.67 1.25 -13.45
CA ILE A 93 -9.41 2.60 -13.96
C ILE A 93 -10.77 3.17 -14.38
N GLY A 94 -11.32 4.12 -13.60
CA GLY A 94 -12.67 4.59 -13.80
C GLY A 94 -13.67 3.44 -13.72
N PRO A 95 -14.57 3.29 -14.71
CA PRO A 95 -15.54 2.19 -14.72
C PRO A 95 -14.97 0.86 -15.21
N ILE A 96 -13.74 0.84 -15.70
CA ILE A 96 -13.13 -0.36 -16.30
C ILE A 96 -12.42 -1.16 -15.24
N LYS A 97 -12.71 -2.47 -15.17
CA LYS A 97 -12.09 -3.41 -14.25
C LYS A 97 -11.51 -4.58 -15.02
N PHE A 98 -10.35 -5.08 -14.57
CA PHE A 98 -9.74 -6.28 -15.12
C PHE A 98 -8.98 -7.04 -14.05
N ASN A 99 -8.95 -8.36 -14.22
CA ASN A 99 -8.27 -9.23 -13.27
C ASN A 99 -6.76 -9.17 -13.51
N ALA A 100 -6.00 -9.14 -12.41
CA ALA A 100 -4.55 -9.21 -12.48
C ALA A 100 -4.10 -10.63 -12.85
N PRO A 101 -3.03 -10.77 -13.65
CA PRO A 101 -2.42 -12.09 -13.85
C PRO A 101 -1.97 -12.69 -12.52
N SER A 102 -2.05 -14.02 -12.41
CA SER A 102 -1.66 -14.73 -11.18
C SER A 102 -0.19 -14.56 -10.80
N THR A 103 0.62 -14.07 -11.74
CA THR A 103 2.04 -13.78 -11.50
C THR A 103 2.29 -12.41 -10.89
N PHE A 104 1.26 -11.57 -10.77
CA PHE A 104 1.39 -10.24 -10.17
C PHE A 104 1.35 -10.37 -8.66
N THR A 105 2.54 -10.50 -8.08
CA THR A 105 2.73 -10.67 -6.64
C THR A 105 3.81 -9.70 -6.16
N GLY A 106 3.82 -9.48 -4.85
CA GLY A 106 4.83 -8.69 -4.19
C GLY A 106 4.94 -9.07 -2.74
N GLU A 107 5.72 -8.31 -1.99
CA GLU A 107 5.85 -8.47 -0.55
C GLU A 107 5.83 -7.11 0.11
N LEU A 108 5.33 -7.06 1.34
CA LEU A 108 5.32 -5.86 2.15
C LEU A 108 5.80 -6.22 3.55
N ASP A 109 6.87 -5.56 3.99
CA ASP A 109 7.41 -5.71 5.33
C ASP A 109 7.16 -4.42 6.10
N ILE A 110 6.35 -4.48 7.14
CA ILE A 110 6.09 -3.33 8.00
C ILE A 110 7.23 -3.24 9.02
N THR A 111 8.15 -2.32 8.79
CA THR A 111 9.38 -2.20 9.59
C THR A 111 9.24 -1.23 10.76
N TYR A 112 8.24 -0.36 10.72
CA TYR A 112 7.92 0.55 11.81
C TYR A 112 6.43 0.87 11.75
N VAL A 113 5.73 0.86 12.88
CA VAL A 113 4.37 1.35 12.95
C VAL A 113 4.06 1.87 14.36
N ASP A 114 3.45 3.05 14.40
CA ASP A 114 2.83 3.60 15.61
C ASP A 114 1.42 4.09 15.25
N GLU A 115 0.81 4.91 16.09
CA GLU A 115 -0.56 5.36 15.87
C GLU A 115 -0.72 6.25 14.64
N ASP A 116 0.35 6.94 14.23
CA ASP A 116 0.28 7.96 13.17
C ASP A 116 1.16 7.64 11.96
N LEU A 117 2.21 6.86 12.13
CA LEU A 117 3.26 6.67 11.13
C LEU A 117 3.52 5.19 10.88
N ARG A 118 3.70 4.85 9.60
CA ARG A 118 4.12 3.51 9.19
C ARG A 118 5.27 3.61 8.19
N LEU A 119 6.32 2.83 8.42
CA LEU A 119 7.39 2.61 7.46
C LEU A 119 7.31 1.17 6.97
N SER A 120 7.40 0.99 5.66
CA SER A 120 7.32 -0.33 5.04
C SER A 120 8.37 -0.48 3.96
N ARG A 121 8.78 -1.72 3.71
CA ARG A 121 9.68 -2.08 2.61
C ARG A 121 8.99 -3.04 1.67
N GLY A 122 9.13 -2.80 0.36
CA GLY A 122 8.66 -3.74 -0.65
C GLY A 122 9.70 -4.83 -0.92
N ASP A 123 9.36 -5.77 -1.83
CA ASP A 123 10.21 -6.90 -2.19
C ASP A 123 11.54 -6.48 -2.84
N LYS A 124 11.60 -5.27 -3.39
CA LYS A 124 12.82 -4.71 -3.99
C LYS A 124 13.58 -3.77 -3.04
N GLY A 125 13.19 -3.75 -1.76
CA GLY A 125 13.82 -2.90 -0.76
C GLY A 125 13.38 -1.44 -0.79
N ASN A 126 12.43 -1.07 -1.65
CA ASN A 126 11.90 0.29 -1.70
C ASN A 126 11.23 0.67 -0.39
N LEU A 127 11.46 1.91 0.02
CA LEU A 127 10.87 2.46 1.24
C LEU A 127 9.53 3.13 0.93
N PHE A 128 8.58 2.93 1.83
CA PHE A 128 7.29 3.60 1.81
C PHE A 128 7.05 4.25 3.17
N VAL A 129 6.79 5.57 3.16
CA VAL A 129 6.48 6.34 4.36
C VAL A 129 5.01 6.74 4.29
N LEU A 130 4.22 6.29 5.25
CA LEU A 130 2.78 6.51 5.25
C LEU A 130 2.35 7.11 6.59
N THR A 131 1.32 7.95 6.53
CA THR A 131 0.68 8.50 7.72
C THR A 131 -0.77 8.03 7.78
N ARG A 132 -1.30 7.95 8.99
CA ARG A 132 -2.66 7.47 9.18
C ARG A 132 -3.67 8.50 8.65
N ALA A 133 -4.59 8.05 7.80
CA ALA A 133 -5.61 8.90 7.19
C ALA A 133 -7.01 8.61 7.73
N GLY A 134 -7.20 7.50 8.38
CA GLY A 134 -8.51 7.14 8.94
C GLY A 134 -8.55 5.86 9.73
#